data_487c8ae72c7c80616a8a520028353213
#
_entry.id   487c8ae72c7c80616a8a520028353213
#
_cell.length_a   1.000
_cell.length_b   1.000
_cell.length_c   1.000
_cell.angle_alpha   90.00
_cell.angle_beta   90.00
_cell.angle_gamma   90.00
#
_symmetry.space_group_name_H-M   'P 1'
#
loop_
_entity.id
_entity.type
_entity.pdbx_description
1 polymer ?
#
loop_
_entity_poly.entity_id
_entity_poly.type
_entity_poly.pdbx_seq_one_letter_code
_entity_poly.pdbx_strand_id
1 'polypeptide(L)'
;MTETMETSFGNPSSLHSHGRQAKKILRDARECVATCLKTSSQQIIFTSGGTESNNTVIKGYCLKHRQQGKHIITTAIEHHAVLEPIEYLVQEYGFKVTIIQPVDQKIRPEDIRAALRPDTILVSTMYANNETGDLLPIKGISDLLKDHPAAFHVDAVQAVGKLAVAPEELGVDFLTASAHKFHGPKGVGFLYAKKPDFFNLLHGGDQEDKRRASTENLISIAGMAQALKEATDQLDANYQYIQSLSDRILTGLEDLDFYLNSTDSKLPHVLNIGFPGISNDILLLRLDMAGISVSTGSACTAGTVQPSHVLAAYYGEDSPRLKESIRISLSEFNTTAEVDTFITTIHKILGELHGI
;
A
#
# COMPACT_ATOMS: atom_id res chain seq x y z
N MET A 1 -2.25 21.72 -8.40
CA MET A 1 -0.87 21.61 -8.88
C MET A 1 -0.53 22.75 -9.86
N THR A 2 -1.25 22.94 -10.93
CA THR A 2 -0.98 24.01 -11.93
C THR A 2 -0.87 25.38 -11.27
N GLU A 3 -1.85 25.76 -10.48
CA GLU A 3 -1.82 27.03 -9.71
C GLU A 3 -0.56 27.15 -8.85
N THR A 4 -0.18 26.10 -8.13
CA THR A 4 1.04 26.10 -7.30
C THR A 4 2.30 26.27 -8.14
N MET A 5 2.36 25.65 -9.33
CA MET A 5 3.48 25.80 -10.26
C MET A 5 3.61 27.25 -10.78
N GLU A 6 2.50 27.89 -11.06
CA GLU A 6 2.46 29.26 -11.63
C GLU A 6 2.72 30.34 -10.60
N THR A 7 2.26 30.11 -9.35
CA THR A 7 2.23 31.19 -8.34
C THR A 7 3.22 31.03 -7.20
N SER A 8 3.81 29.83 -6.99
CA SER A 8 4.52 29.50 -5.74
C SER A 8 5.86 28.78 -5.97
N PHE A 9 6.78 29.46 -6.63
CA PHE A 9 8.13 28.97 -6.93
C PHE A 9 9.17 29.23 -5.81
N GLY A 10 8.75 29.83 -4.70
CA GLY A 10 9.63 30.12 -3.56
C GLY A 10 10.04 28.88 -2.77
N ASN A 11 11.25 28.90 -2.20
CA ASN A 11 11.68 27.87 -1.25
C ASN A 11 10.97 28.10 0.11
N PRO A 12 10.28 27.12 0.69
CA PRO A 12 9.59 27.24 1.99
C PRO A 12 10.50 27.66 3.15
N SER A 13 11.80 27.44 3.04
CA SER A 13 12.78 27.85 4.05
C SER A 13 13.20 29.32 3.96
N SER A 14 12.83 30.04 2.88
CA SER A 14 13.21 31.44 2.68
C SER A 14 12.33 32.41 3.48
N LEU A 15 12.96 33.49 3.99
CA LEU A 15 12.27 34.47 4.84
C LEU A 15 11.49 35.56 4.05
N HIS A 16 11.74 35.71 2.75
CA HIS A 16 11.03 36.67 1.89
C HIS A 16 9.59 36.22 1.56
N SER A 17 8.80 37.10 0.95
CA SER A 17 7.36 36.87 0.70
C SER A 17 7.07 35.59 -0.06
N HIS A 18 7.85 35.28 -1.11
CA HIS A 18 7.67 34.04 -1.90
C HIS A 18 7.93 32.77 -1.07
N GLY A 19 8.94 32.80 -0.17
CA GLY A 19 9.21 31.68 0.76
C GLY A 19 8.08 31.51 1.76
N ARG A 20 7.57 32.61 2.33
CA ARG A 20 6.42 32.56 3.27
C ARG A 20 5.15 32.01 2.61
N GLN A 21 4.90 32.36 1.33
CA GLN A 21 3.79 31.81 0.54
C GLN A 21 3.95 30.31 0.34
N ALA A 22 5.11 29.85 -0.08
CA ALA A 22 5.43 28.42 -0.23
C ALA A 22 5.29 27.65 1.10
N LYS A 23 5.78 28.24 2.21
CA LYS A 23 5.64 27.66 3.56
C LYS A 23 4.16 27.55 3.99
N LYS A 24 3.34 28.53 3.62
CA LYS A 24 1.89 28.47 3.90
C LYS A 24 1.25 27.28 3.18
N ILE A 25 1.54 27.08 1.89
CA ILE A 25 1.00 25.94 1.11
C ILE A 25 1.44 24.62 1.73
N LEU A 26 2.71 24.49 2.10
CA LEU A 26 3.24 23.28 2.75
C LEU A 26 2.52 22.97 4.07
N ARG A 27 2.29 24.01 4.90
CA ARG A 27 1.55 23.87 6.16
C ARG A 27 0.11 23.46 5.91
N ASP A 28 -0.59 24.17 5.02
CA ASP A 28 -2.00 23.94 4.73
C ASP A 28 -2.20 22.50 4.17
N ALA A 29 -1.26 22.01 3.33
CA ALA A 29 -1.26 20.64 2.84
C ALA A 29 -1.07 19.62 3.98
N ARG A 30 -0.16 19.90 4.93
CA ARG A 30 0.09 19.04 6.10
C ARG A 30 -1.12 18.97 7.03
N GLU A 31 -1.76 20.10 7.28
CA GLU A 31 -3.00 20.18 8.05
C GLU A 31 -4.15 19.42 7.38
N CYS A 32 -4.25 19.50 6.05
CA CYS A 32 -5.23 18.74 5.27
C CYS A 32 -5.03 17.23 5.43
N VAL A 33 -3.80 16.74 5.24
CA VAL A 33 -3.48 15.30 5.42
C VAL A 33 -3.79 14.86 6.85
N ALA A 34 -3.38 15.64 7.85
CA ALA A 34 -3.64 15.34 9.26
C ALA A 34 -5.13 15.27 9.57
N THR A 35 -5.93 16.20 9.01
CA THR A 35 -7.39 16.19 9.17
C THR A 35 -8.02 14.94 8.57
N CYS A 36 -7.63 14.53 7.36
CA CYS A 36 -8.13 13.32 6.72
C CYS A 36 -7.84 12.06 7.56
N LEU A 37 -6.71 12.04 8.27
CA LEU A 37 -6.30 10.93 9.14
C LEU A 37 -6.73 11.10 10.61
N LYS A 38 -7.44 12.16 10.96
CA LYS A 38 -7.83 12.50 12.33
C LYS A 38 -6.65 12.50 13.32
N THR A 39 -5.55 13.14 12.94
CA THR A 39 -4.31 13.18 13.71
C THR A 39 -3.69 14.57 13.75
N SER A 40 -2.57 14.75 14.45
CA SER A 40 -1.85 16.02 14.51
C SER A 40 -0.95 16.21 13.28
N SER A 41 -0.90 17.44 12.76
CA SER A 41 -0.02 17.79 11.65
C SER A 41 1.48 17.56 11.96
N GLN A 42 1.87 17.63 13.23
CA GLN A 42 3.24 17.33 13.66
C GLN A 42 3.66 15.87 13.50
N GLN A 43 2.69 14.96 13.35
CA GLN A 43 2.91 13.52 13.15
C GLN A 43 3.03 13.12 11.68
N ILE A 44 2.84 14.07 10.75
CA ILE A 44 2.95 13.84 9.31
C ILE A 44 4.35 14.28 8.83
N ILE A 45 5.02 13.41 8.08
CA ILE A 45 6.30 13.64 7.44
C ILE A 45 6.15 13.35 5.96
N PHE A 46 6.41 14.32 5.09
CA PHE A 46 6.35 14.12 3.66
C PHE A 46 7.58 13.37 3.14
N THR A 47 7.33 12.42 2.24
CA THR A 47 8.34 11.55 1.64
C THR A 47 8.15 11.48 0.12
N SER A 48 9.02 10.78 -0.58
CA SER A 48 8.88 10.53 -2.02
C SER A 48 7.87 9.41 -2.35
N GLY A 49 7.33 8.72 -1.34
CA GLY A 49 6.35 7.64 -1.52
C GLY A 49 6.47 6.55 -0.47
N GLY A 50 5.69 5.48 -0.64
CA GLY A 50 5.61 4.37 0.30
C GLY A 50 6.96 3.70 0.56
N THR A 51 7.78 3.52 -0.47
CA THR A 51 9.10 2.89 -0.33
C THR A 51 10.03 3.68 0.59
N GLU A 52 10.09 5.01 0.46
CA GLU A 52 10.89 5.84 1.36
C GLU A 52 10.34 5.78 2.78
N SER A 53 9.02 5.86 2.96
CA SER A 53 8.37 5.80 4.28
C SER A 53 8.65 4.46 4.98
N ASN A 54 8.47 3.33 4.30
CA ASN A 54 8.75 2.00 4.83
C ASN A 54 10.24 1.85 5.22
N ASN A 55 11.17 2.27 4.34
CA ASN A 55 12.60 2.23 4.64
C ASN A 55 12.97 3.13 5.83
N THR A 56 12.35 4.31 5.96
CA THR A 56 12.57 5.23 7.07
C THR A 56 12.22 4.57 8.40
N VAL A 57 11.07 3.91 8.48
CA VAL A 57 10.67 3.19 9.69
C VAL A 57 11.56 1.97 9.91
N ILE A 58 11.62 1.06 8.95
CA ILE A 58 12.29 -0.23 9.14
C ILE A 58 13.76 -0.04 9.46
N LYS A 59 14.50 0.74 8.65
CA LYS A 59 15.93 1.00 8.89
C LYS A 59 16.15 1.98 10.03
N GLY A 60 15.48 3.12 9.98
CA GLY A 60 15.70 4.20 10.93
C GLY A 60 15.33 3.84 12.36
N TYR A 61 14.14 3.26 12.57
CA TYR A 61 13.70 2.84 13.88
C TYR A 61 14.52 1.65 14.40
N CYS A 62 14.65 0.59 13.64
CA CYS A 62 15.35 -0.61 14.08
C CYS A 62 16.82 -0.35 14.41
N LEU A 63 17.53 0.42 13.57
CA LEU A 63 18.93 0.76 13.84
C LEU A 63 19.08 1.65 15.08
N LYS A 64 18.14 2.55 15.35
CA LYS A 64 18.15 3.39 16.55
C LYS A 64 17.92 2.58 17.82
N HIS A 65 17.01 1.61 17.77
CA HIS A 65 16.59 0.80 18.92
C HIS A 65 17.30 -0.55 19.04
N ARG A 66 18.34 -0.81 18.23
CA ARG A 66 19.07 -2.09 18.16
C ARG A 66 19.70 -2.58 19.49
N GLN A 67 19.86 -1.68 20.45
CA GLN A 67 20.33 -2.04 21.80
C GLN A 67 19.20 -2.58 22.69
N GLN A 68 17.95 -2.29 22.37
CA GLN A 68 16.77 -2.81 23.09
C GLN A 68 16.36 -4.20 22.59
N GLY A 69 16.67 -4.51 21.33
CA GLY A 69 16.40 -5.79 20.71
C GLY A 69 16.77 -5.80 19.23
N LYS A 70 16.81 -6.99 18.66
CA LYS A 70 17.11 -7.19 17.23
C LYS A 70 16.14 -8.15 16.54
N HIS A 71 14.91 -8.23 17.02
CA HIS A 71 13.88 -9.07 16.43
C HIS A 71 12.77 -8.23 15.79
N ILE A 72 12.39 -8.61 14.57
CA ILE A 72 11.34 -8.00 13.76
C ILE A 72 10.31 -9.09 13.43
N ILE A 73 9.04 -8.75 13.48
CA ILE A 73 7.95 -9.60 12.98
C ILE A 73 7.34 -8.92 11.77
N THR A 74 7.14 -9.69 10.69
CA THR A 74 6.45 -9.25 9.48
C THR A 74 5.66 -10.41 8.88
N THR A 75 4.96 -10.19 7.75
CA THR A 75 4.20 -11.25 7.08
C THR A 75 4.82 -11.62 5.74
N ALA A 76 4.53 -12.84 5.26
CA ALA A 76 5.04 -13.32 3.97
C ALA A 76 4.40 -12.61 2.76
N ILE A 77 3.32 -11.87 2.98
CA ILE A 77 2.54 -11.23 1.92
C ILE A 77 2.79 -9.72 1.80
N GLU A 78 3.84 -9.22 2.46
CA GLU A 78 4.21 -7.80 2.42
C GLU A 78 4.72 -7.36 1.05
N HIS A 79 4.64 -6.07 0.78
CA HIS A 79 5.30 -5.47 -0.38
C HIS A 79 6.84 -5.54 -0.24
N HIS A 80 7.57 -5.66 -1.34
CA HIS A 80 9.04 -5.69 -1.36
C HIS A 80 9.68 -4.48 -0.64
N ALA A 81 9.02 -3.31 -0.62
CA ALA A 81 9.47 -2.14 0.13
C ALA A 81 9.48 -2.36 1.66
N VAL A 82 8.89 -3.45 2.17
CA VAL A 82 8.96 -3.92 3.57
C VAL A 82 9.93 -5.09 3.69
N LEU A 83 9.83 -6.09 2.82
CA LEU A 83 10.66 -7.30 2.90
C LEU A 83 12.14 -7.01 2.69
N GLU A 84 12.50 -6.28 1.63
CA GLU A 84 13.88 -5.98 1.27
C GLU A 84 14.65 -5.19 2.36
N PRO A 85 14.10 -4.10 2.95
CA PRO A 85 14.81 -3.42 4.02
C PRO A 85 14.92 -4.25 5.31
N ILE A 86 14.00 -5.19 5.57
CA ILE A 86 14.14 -6.15 6.68
C ILE A 86 15.26 -7.14 6.37
N GLU A 87 15.31 -7.71 5.18
CA GLU A 87 16.39 -8.61 4.76
C GLU A 87 17.76 -7.92 4.84
N TYR A 88 17.86 -6.67 4.38
CA TYR A 88 19.07 -5.87 4.55
C TYR A 88 19.51 -5.77 6.03
N LEU A 89 18.56 -5.55 6.95
CA LEU A 89 18.89 -5.50 8.38
C LEU A 89 19.34 -6.86 8.93
N VAL A 90 18.79 -7.95 8.42
CA VAL A 90 19.22 -9.31 8.78
C VAL A 90 20.65 -9.57 8.32
N GLN A 91 20.94 -9.29 7.06
CA GLN A 91 22.23 -9.58 6.43
C GLN A 91 23.35 -8.68 6.99
N GLU A 92 23.13 -7.38 7.08
CA GLU A 92 24.17 -6.40 7.38
C GLU A 92 24.31 -6.08 8.89
N TYR A 93 23.22 -6.22 9.67
CA TYR A 93 23.19 -5.79 11.07
C TYR A 93 22.87 -6.91 12.06
N GLY A 94 22.69 -8.14 11.57
CA GLY A 94 22.43 -9.30 12.40
C GLY A 94 21.09 -9.27 13.14
N PHE A 95 20.09 -8.64 12.54
CA PHE A 95 18.71 -8.74 13.02
C PHE A 95 18.16 -10.15 12.80
N LYS A 96 17.13 -10.50 13.56
CA LYS A 96 16.34 -11.71 13.37
C LYS A 96 14.95 -11.32 12.92
N VAL A 97 14.38 -12.10 12.02
CA VAL A 97 13.02 -11.88 11.53
C VAL A 97 12.19 -13.14 11.74
N THR A 98 10.95 -12.95 12.21
CA THR A 98 9.89 -13.98 12.09
C THR A 98 8.92 -13.52 11.01
N ILE A 99 8.82 -14.32 9.94
CA ILE A 99 7.91 -14.06 8.82
C ILE A 99 6.68 -14.95 9.03
N ILE A 100 5.55 -14.31 9.36
CA ILE A 100 4.27 -14.98 9.58
C ILE A 100 3.72 -15.46 8.24
N GLN A 101 3.49 -16.76 8.12
CA GLN A 101 2.82 -17.34 6.97
C GLN A 101 1.31 -17.26 7.13
N PRO A 102 0.56 -16.98 6.07
CA PRO A 102 -0.90 -17.01 6.12
C PRO A 102 -1.40 -18.45 6.34
N VAL A 103 -2.43 -18.59 7.15
CA VAL A 103 -3.15 -19.85 7.33
C VAL A 103 -4.57 -19.65 6.80
N ASP A 104 -4.98 -20.50 5.87
CA ASP A 104 -6.25 -20.33 5.14
C ASP A 104 -6.35 -18.90 4.54
N GLN A 105 -5.25 -18.41 3.92
CA GLN A 105 -5.13 -17.08 3.31
C GLN A 105 -5.26 -15.92 4.30
N LYS A 106 -5.19 -16.16 5.61
CA LYS A 106 -5.38 -15.14 6.66
C LYS A 106 -4.15 -15.02 7.54
N ILE A 107 -3.82 -13.79 7.90
CA ILE A 107 -2.89 -13.47 8.99
C ILE A 107 -3.75 -13.20 10.23
N ARG A 108 -3.51 -13.96 11.30
CA ARG A 108 -4.28 -13.85 12.55
C ARG A 108 -3.47 -13.11 13.61
N PRO A 109 -4.12 -12.30 14.47
CA PRO A 109 -3.43 -11.65 15.58
C PRO A 109 -2.69 -12.64 16.49
N GLU A 110 -3.23 -13.85 16.66
CA GLU A 110 -2.67 -14.91 17.50
C GLU A 110 -1.32 -15.41 16.96
N ASP A 111 -1.12 -15.41 15.63
CA ASP A 111 0.14 -15.82 15.01
C ASP A 111 1.24 -14.77 15.31
N ILE A 112 0.89 -13.49 15.29
CA ILE A 112 1.78 -12.41 15.73
C ILE A 112 2.10 -12.58 17.22
N ARG A 113 1.10 -12.85 18.07
CA ARG A 113 1.30 -13.08 19.51
C ARG A 113 2.28 -14.22 19.78
N ALA A 114 2.12 -15.33 19.09
CA ALA A 114 2.98 -16.50 19.26
C ALA A 114 4.44 -16.24 18.84
N ALA A 115 4.65 -15.27 17.93
CA ALA A 115 5.97 -14.88 17.43
C ALA A 115 6.66 -13.81 18.32
N LEU A 116 5.94 -13.15 19.23
CA LEU A 116 6.49 -12.10 20.09
C LEU A 116 7.57 -12.66 21.03
N ARG A 117 8.66 -11.91 21.13
CA ARG A 117 9.82 -12.21 21.98
C ARG A 117 10.18 -10.99 22.80
N PRO A 118 10.87 -11.13 23.96
CA PRO A 118 11.31 -9.99 24.74
C PRO A 118 12.23 -9.00 23.97
N ASP A 119 12.93 -9.48 22.93
CA ASP A 119 13.80 -8.68 22.05
C ASP A 119 13.12 -8.25 20.74
N THR A 120 11.79 -8.43 20.60
CA THR A 120 11.02 -7.88 19.47
C THR A 120 10.90 -6.37 19.63
N ILE A 121 11.37 -5.61 18.63
CA ILE A 121 11.32 -4.15 18.64
C ILE A 121 10.38 -3.56 17.59
N LEU A 122 10.06 -4.32 16.55
CA LEU A 122 9.15 -3.88 15.48
C LEU A 122 8.23 -5.03 15.04
N VAL A 123 6.95 -4.72 14.92
CA VAL A 123 5.98 -5.50 14.14
C VAL A 123 5.60 -4.65 12.94
N SER A 124 5.73 -5.18 11.73
CA SER A 124 5.42 -4.47 10.48
C SER A 124 4.48 -5.31 9.64
N THR A 125 3.29 -4.79 9.34
CA THR A 125 2.30 -5.46 8.50
C THR A 125 1.67 -4.48 7.52
N MET A 126 1.22 -4.97 6.36
CA MET A 126 0.36 -4.17 5.51
C MET A 126 -1.07 -4.10 6.07
N TYR A 127 -1.82 -3.07 5.67
CA TYR A 127 -3.25 -2.96 6.00
C TYR A 127 -4.12 -3.74 5.01
N ALA A 128 -3.80 -3.62 3.72
CA ALA A 128 -4.49 -4.31 2.64
C ALA A 128 -3.47 -4.82 1.62
N ASN A 129 -3.67 -6.02 1.13
CA ASN A 129 -2.76 -6.62 0.16
C ASN A 129 -2.97 -6.00 -1.24
N ASN A 130 -1.88 -5.68 -1.92
CA ASN A 130 -1.90 -5.05 -3.24
C ASN A 130 -2.22 -6.01 -4.39
N GLU A 131 -2.20 -7.30 -4.15
CA GLU A 131 -2.46 -8.32 -5.18
C GLU A 131 -3.85 -8.95 -5.03
N THR A 132 -4.30 -9.21 -3.81
CA THR A 132 -5.55 -9.89 -3.52
C THR A 132 -6.63 -8.95 -2.97
N GLY A 133 -6.24 -7.79 -2.46
CA GLY A 133 -7.13 -6.85 -1.77
C GLY A 133 -7.41 -7.22 -0.31
N ASP A 134 -6.94 -8.38 0.18
CA ASP A 134 -7.23 -8.87 1.51
C ASP A 134 -6.82 -7.89 2.61
N LEU A 135 -7.71 -7.71 3.59
CA LEU A 135 -7.50 -6.85 4.73
C LEU A 135 -6.89 -7.61 5.91
N LEU A 136 -5.84 -7.04 6.50
CA LEU A 136 -5.24 -7.57 7.71
C LEU A 136 -5.93 -6.98 8.96
N PRO A 137 -6.00 -7.71 10.07
CA PRO A 137 -6.71 -7.32 11.29
C PRO A 137 -5.89 -6.33 12.14
N ILE A 138 -5.63 -5.12 11.61
CA ILE A 138 -4.73 -4.11 12.21
C ILE A 138 -5.11 -3.79 13.65
N LYS A 139 -6.42 -3.57 13.91
CA LYS A 139 -6.89 -3.27 15.26
C LYS A 139 -6.64 -4.43 16.24
N GLY A 140 -6.88 -5.67 15.80
CA GLY A 140 -6.61 -6.86 16.61
C GLY A 140 -5.12 -7.04 16.95
N ILE A 141 -4.24 -6.76 15.97
CA ILE A 141 -2.79 -6.78 16.16
C ILE A 141 -2.35 -5.68 17.13
N SER A 142 -2.86 -4.46 16.93
CA SER A 142 -2.57 -3.33 17.82
C SER A 142 -2.99 -3.58 19.26
N ASP A 143 -4.18 -4.14 19.47
CA ASP A 143 -4.69 -4.46 20.81
C ASP A 143 -3.82 -5.51 21.52
N LEU A 144 -3.25 -6.43 20.78
CA LEU A 144 -2.27 -7.40 21.26
C LEU A 144 -0.93 -6.79 21.69
N LEU A 145 -0.52 -5.72 21.02
CA LEU A 145 0.78 -5.07 21.24
C LEU A 145 0.75 -4.03 22.36
N LYS A 146 -0.42 -3.71 22.96
CA LYS A 146 -0.56 -2.66 23.98
C LYS A 146 0.40 -2.80 25.16
N ASP A 147 0.63 -4.04 25.58
CA ASP A 147 1.49 -4.35 26.73
C ASP A 147 2.90 -4.80 26.31
N HIS A 148 3.23 -4.69 25.03
CA HIS A 148 4.54 -5.07 24.49
C HIS A 148 5.30 -3.82 24.00
N PRO A 149 6.64 -3.72 24.25
CA PRO A 149 7.42 -2.53 23.89
C PRO A 149 7.70 -2.37 22.39
N ALA A 150 7.40 -3.37 21.57
CA ALA A 150 7.62 -3.30 20.12
C ALA A 150 6.72 -2.22 19.49
N ALA A 151 7.30 -1.41 18.61
CA ALA A 151 6.52 -0.48 17.79
C ALA A 151 5.71 -1.23 16.72
N PHE A 152 4.56 -0.67 16.37
CA PHE A 152 3.71 -1.20 15.32
C PHE A 152 3.72 -0.28 14.09
N HIS A 153 4.26 -0.78 12.98
CA HIS A 153 4.27 -0.15 11.67
C HIS A 153 3.24 -0.79 10.74
N VAL A 154 2.48 0.05 10.04
CA VAL A 154 1.48 -0.40 9.07
C VAL A 154 1.77 0.21 7.69
N ASP A 155 2.04 -0.64 6.70
CA ASP A 155 1.99 -0.21 5.30
C ASP A 155 0.52 -0.08 4.86
N ALA A 156 0.03 1.16 4.86
CA ALA A 156 -1.35 1.49 4.51
C ALA A 156 -1.49 2.04 3.08
N VAL A 157 -0.49 1.80 2.23
CA VAL A 157 -0.47 2.31 0.84
C VAL A 157 -1.72 1.92 0.06
N GLN A 158 -2.29 0.74 0.30
CA GLN A 158 -3.52 0.30 -0.36
C GLN A 158 -4.80 0.69 0.38
N ALA A 159 -4.72 1.16 1.63
CA ALA A 159 -5.89 1.48 2.46
C ALA A 159 -6.22 2.98 2.50
N VAL A 160 -5.20 3.85 2.54
CA VAL A 160 -5.40 5.31 2.59
C VAL A 160 -6.13 5.80 1.34
N GLY A 161 -7.19 6.59 1.54
CA GLY A 161 -8.07 7.07 0.48
C GLY A 161 -9.12 6.06 0.00
N LYS A 162 -9.14 4.84 0.56
CA LYS A 162 -10.11 3.78 0.24
C LYS A 162 -10.85 3.24 1.47
N LEU A 163 -10.30 3.45 2.64
CA LEU A 163 -10.90 3.17 3.94
C LEU A 163 -10.75 4.39 4.85
N ALA A 164 -11.61 4.47 5.86
CA ALA A 164 -11.41 5.42 6.95
C ALA A 164 -10.19 4.98 7.77
N VAL A 165 -9.09 5.73 7.66
CA VAL A 165 -7.83 5.42 8.34
C VAL A 165 -7.55 6.49 9.38
N ALA A 166 -7.63 6.13 10.66
CA ALA A 166 -7.29 6.97 11.80
C ALA A 166 -6.18 6.27 12.61
N PRO A 167 -4.90 6.60 12.41
CA PRO A 167 -3.78 5.88 13.02
C PRO A 167 -3.84 5.81 14.54
N GLU A 168 -4.34 6.86 15.20
CA GLU A 168 -4.47 6.88 16.67
C GLU A 168 -5.57 5.93 17.17
N GLU A 169 -6.72 5.88 16.46
CA GLU A 169 -7.81 4.94 16.77
C GLU A 169 -7.39 3.48 16.49
N LEU A 170 -6.61 3.27 15.43
CA LEU A 170 -6.02 1.98 15.10
C LEU A 170 -4.94 1.55 16.12
N GLY A 171 -4.33 2.51 16.82
CA GLY A 171 -3.28 2.27 17.81
C GLY A 171 -1.93 1.90 17.20
N VAL A 172 -1.62 2.45 16.02
CA VAL A 172 -0.35 2.22 15.32
C VAL A 172 0.67 3.32 15.65
N ASP A 173 1.96 2.98 15.64
CA ASP A 173 3.04 3.94 15.89
C ASP A 173 3.53 4.60 14.60
N PHE A 174 3.50 3.86 13.49
CA PHE A 174 3.89 4.33 12.17
C PHE A 174 2.89 3.86 11.11
N LEU A 175 2.61 4.74 10.13
CA LEU A 175 1.75 4.40 9.01
C LEU A 175 2.29 5.02 7.73
N THR A 176 2.43 4.19 6.70
CA THR A 176 2.95 4.57 5.38
C THR A 176 1.84 4.77 4.37
N ALA A 177 1.93 5.84 3.56
CA ALA A 177 1.04 6.08 2.42
C ALA A 177 1.77 6.60 1.19
N SER A 178 1.16 6.43 0.02
CA SER A 178 1.69 6.88 -1.27
C SER A 178 0.59 7.51 -2.12
N ALA A 179 0.80 8.74 -2.58
CA ALA A 179 -0.23 9.56 -3.23
C ALA A 179 -0.84 8.92 -4.48
N HIS A 180 -0.04 8.25 -5.31
CA HIS A 180 -0.52 7.66 -6.55
C HIS A 180 -1.52 6.50 -6.36
N LYS A 181 -1.74 6.03 -5.15
CA LYS A 181 -2.73 4.99 -4.83
C LYS A 181 -4.12 5.55 -4.52
N PHE A 182 -4.23 6.87 -4.36
CA PHE A 182 -5.49 7.61 -4.24
C PHE A 182 -5.52 8.79 -5.22
N HIS A 183 -5.05 8.56 -6.45
CA HIS A 183 -5.07 9.48 -7.60
C HIS A 183 -4.28 10.78 -7.44
N GLY A 184 -3.42 10.85 -6.43
CA GLY A 184 -2.44 11.92 -6.28
C GLY A 184 -1.22 11.73 -7.21
N PRO A 185 -0.30 12.67 -7.25
CA PRO A 185 0.88 12.60 -8.10
C PRO A 185 1.84 11.48 -7.67
N LYS A 186 2.55 10.91 -8.65
CA LYS A 186 3.68 9.99 -8.40
C LYS A 186 4.84 10.74 -7.75
N GLY A 187 5.71 10.04 -7.01
CA GLY A 187 6.91 10.61 -6.42
C GLY A 187 6.66 11.46 -5.17
N VAL A 188 5.54 11.26 -4.51
CA VAL A 188 5.20 11.84 -3.20
C VAL A 188 4.36 10.86 -2.37
N GLY A 189 4.57 10.92 -1.07
CA GLY A 189 3.83 10.18 -0.07
C GLY A 189 4.00 10.81 1.30
N PHE A 190 3.57 10.13 2.32
CA PHE A 190 3.80 10.55 3.69
C PHE A 190 3.99 9.37 4.63
N LEU A 191 4.68 9.65 5.71
CA LEU A 191 4.80 8.81 6.89
C LEU A 191 4.05 9.49 8.04
N TYR A 192 3.07 8.81 8.62
CA TYR A 192 2.59 9.14 9.96
C TYR A 192 3.55 8.51 10.98
N ALA A 193 3.98 9.29 11.96
CA ALA A 193 4.78 8.84 13.08
C ALA A 193 4.21 9.40 14.39
N LYS A 194 3.66 8.53 15.23
CA LYS A 194 3.11 8.90 16.54
C LYS A 194 4.17 9.59 17.40
N LYS A 195 5.37 9.04 17.37
CA LYS A 195 6.60 9.63 17.89
C LYS A 195 7.69 9.41 16.86
N PRO A 196 8.31 10.46 16.30
CA PRO A 196 9.32 10.34 15.25
C PRO A 196 10.70 9.98 15.88
N ASP A 197 10.76 8.84 16.56
CA ASP A 197 11.96 8.37 17.25
C ASP A 197 12.73 7.35 16.41
N PHE A 198 13.31 7.80 15.30
CA PHE A 198 14.11 7.01 14.38
C PHE A 198 15.35 7.78 13.89
N PHE A 199 16.32 7.10 13.30
CA PHE A 199 17.39 7.75 12.55
C PHE A 199 16.87 8.17 11.17
N ASN A 200 17.25 9.37 10.74
CA ASN A 200 16.90 9.83 9.40
C ASN A 200 17.45 8.91 8.32
N LEU A 201 16.65 8.60 7.31
CA LEU A 201 17.13 7.92 6.12
C LEU A 201 17.92 8.88 5.21
N LEU A 202 17.43 10.12 5.08
CA LEU A 202 18.07 11.17 4.29
C LEU A 202 18.61 12.25 5.21
N HIS A 203 19.91 12.50 5.12
CA HIS A 203 20.63 13.51 5.91
C HIS A 203 20.86 14.75 5.07
N GLY A 204 20.79 15.95 5.68
CA GLY A 204 21.00 17.25 4.99
C GLY A 204 20.45 18.41 5.80
N GLY A 205 19.64 19.26 5.19
CA GLY A 205 19.03 20.42 5.83
C GLY A 205 17.91 20.08 6.82
N ASP A 206 17.35 21.12 7.42
CA ASP A 206 16.39 21.04 8.54
C ASP A 206 14.93 20.85 8.10
N GLN A 207 14.68 20.43 6.84
CA GLN A 207 13.33 20.18 6.34
C GLN A 207 12.61 19.09 7.18
N GLU A 208 11.27 19.10 7.12
CA GLU A 208 10.42 18.18 7.90
C GLU A 208 10.82 18.12 9.39
N ASP A 209 11.15 19.26 9.99
CA ASP A 209 11.62 19.39 11.37
C ASP A 209 12.85 18.50 11.67
N LYS A 210 13.84 18.50 10.78
CA LYS A 210 15.07 17.69 10.84
C LYS A 210 14.85 16.17 10.71
N ARG A 211 13.69 15.74 10.24
CA ARG A 211 13.35 14.31 10.13
C ARG A 211 13.57 13.75 8.72
N ARG A 212 13.54 14.62 7.71
CA ARG A 212 13.71 14.25 6.31
C ARG A 212 14.28 15.44 5.54
N ALA A 213 15.53 15.38 5.18
CA ALA A 213 16.21 16.46 4.46
C ALA A 213 15.80 16.52 2.97
N SER A 214 16.22 17.55 2.29
CA SER A 214 15.92 17.93 0.90
C SER A 214 14.72 18.87 0.79
N THR A 215 14.83 19.84 -0.13
CA THR A 215 13.75 20.79 -0.45
C THR A 215 12.43 20.06 -0.74
N GLU A 216 11.37 20.51 -0.13
CA GLU A 216 10.06 19.89 -0.23
C GLU A 216 9.49 20.01 -1.65
N ASN A 217 8.96 18.92 -2.19
CA ASN A 217 8.25 18.90 -3.46
C ASN A 217 6.86 19.52 -3.32
N LEU A 218 6.83 20.84 -3.17
CA LEU A 218 5.63 21.63 -2.82
C LEU A 218 4.45 21.34 -3.75
N ILE A 219 4.72 21.24 -5.06
CA ILE A 219 3.69 21.04 -6.09
C ILE A 219 3.00 19.68 -5.90
N SER A 220 3.81 18.63 -5.74
CA SER A 220 3.28 17.28 -5.55
C SER A 220 2.63 17.10 -4.19
N ILE A 221 3.16 17.75 -3.15
CA ILE A 221 2.58 17.74 -1.79
C ILE A 221 1.20 18.39 -1.79
N ALA A 222 1.03 19.55 -2.45
CA ALA A 222 -0.26 20.19 -2.58
C ALA A 222 -1.27 19.34 -3.37
N GLY A 223 -0.81 18.70 -4.47
CA GLY A 223 -1.62 17.79 -5.26
C GLY A 223 -2.04 16.54 -4.48
N MET A 224 -1.13 15.97 -3.68
CA MET A 224 -1.40 14.82 -2.81
C MET A 224 -2.46 15.16 -1.75
N ALA A 225 -2.31 16.31 -1.07
CA ALA A 225 -3.25 16.73 -0.04
C ALA A 225 -4.67 16.93 -0.60
N GLN A 226 -4.80 17.52 -1.79
CA GLN A 226 -6.08 17.70 -2.47
C GLN A 226 -6.68 16.34 -2.86
N ALA A 227 -5.90 15.44 -3.46
CA ALA A 227 -6.37 14.12 -3.84
C ALA A 227 -6.84 13.30 -2.63
N LEU A 228 -6.09 13.36 -1.51
CA LEU A 228 -6.50 12.67 -0.28
C LEU A 228 -7.80 13.23 0.29
N LYS A 229 -7.95 14.56 0.27
CA LYS A 229 -9.19 15.22 0.69
C LYS A 229 -10.38 14.74 -0.13
N GLU A 230 -10.28 14.78 -1.45
CA GLU A 230 -11.34 14.33 -2.38
C GLU A 230 -11.69 12.85 -2.16
N ALA A 231 -10.67 11.97 -2.04
CA ALA A 231 -10.86 10.56 -1.75
C ALA A 231 -11.56 10.34 -0.39
N THR A 232 -11.21 11.14 0.64
CA THR A 232 -11.80 11.05 1.97
C THR A 232 -13.24 11.58 2.00
N ASP A 233 -13.51 12.70 1.33
CA ASP A 233 -14.84 13.31 1.26
C ASP A 233 -15.86 12.42 0.52
N GLN A 234 -15.39 11.57 -0.41
CA GLN A 234 -16.24 10.69 -1.24
C GLN A 234 -16.08 9.20 -0.89
N LEU A 235 -15.47 8.88 0.24
CA LEU A 235 -15.02 7.54 0.60
C LEU A 235 -16.12 6.47 0.44
N ASP A 236 -17.27 6.67 1.10
CA ASP A 236 -18.36 5.70 1.10
C ASP A 236 -19.01 5.56 -0.28
N ALA A 237 -19.18 6.68 -1.00
CA ALA A 237 -19.75 6.67 -2.35
C ALA A 237 -18.83 5.92 -3.32
N ASN A 238 -17.52 6.22 -3.29
CA ASN A 238 -16.54 5.55 -4.13
C ASN A 238 -16.44 4.05 -3.79
N TYR A 239 -16.43 3.70 -2.50
CA TYR A 239 -16.40 2.30 -2.07
C TYR A 239 -17.60 1.52 -2.62
N GLN A 240 -18.82 2.05 -2.43
CA GLN A 240 -20.05 1.40 -2.90
C GLN A 240 -20.08 1.28 -4.43
N TYR A 241 -19.65 2.32 -5.15
CA TYR A 241 -19.58 2.30 -6.59
C TYR A 241 -18.61 1.25 -7.11
N ILE A 242 -17.39 1.23 -6.59
CA ILE A 242 -16.37 0.23 -6.96
C ILE A 242 -16.84 -1.19 -6.60
N GLN A 243 -17.50 -1.36 -5.45
CA GLN A 243 -18.10 -2.64 -5.08
C GLN A 243 -19.12 -3.09 -6.14
N SER A 244 -19.98 -2.20 -6.62
CA SER A 244 -20.95 -2.53 -7.66
C SER A 244 -20.32 -2.95 -8.98
N LEU A 245 -19.17 -2.34 -9.35
CA LEU A 245 -18.39 -2.74 -10.53
C LEU A 245 -17.73 -4.12 -10.33
N SER A 246 -17.20 -4.36 -9.14
CA SER A 246 -16.60 -5.64 -8.75
C SER A 246 -17.65 -6.77 -8.81
N ASP A 247 -18.81 -6.56 -8.21
CA ASP A 247 -19.91 -7.52 -8.20
C ASP A 247 -20.43 -7.79 -9.63
N ARG A 248 -20.49 -6.75 -10.47
CA ARG A 248 -20.87 -6.89 -11.87
C ARG A 248 -19.88 -7.78 -12.64
N ILE A 249 -18.57 -7.64 -12.41
CA ILE A 249 -17.57 -8.54 -13.01
C ILE A 249 -17.84 -9.98 -12.56
N LEU A 250 -17.95 -10.21 -11.25
CA LEU A 250 -18.14 -11.56 -10.72
C LEU A 250 -19.42 -12.22 -11.24
N THR A 251 -20.54 -11.50 -11.24
CA THR A 251 -21.80 -11.99 -11.82
C THR A 251 -21.69 -12.26 -13.32
N GLY A 252 -20.98 -11.39 -14.05
CA GLY A 252 -20.79 -11.57 -15.48
C GLY A 252 -19.86 -12.72 -15.86
N LEU A 253 -19.17 -13.33 -14.89
CA LEU A 253 -18.30 -14.49 -15.10
C LEU A 253 -18.85 -15.79 -14.50
N GLU A 254 -20.06 -15.80 -13.91
CA GLU A 254 -20.62 -16.95 -13.17
C GLU A 254 -20.74 -18.24 -13.99
N ASP A 255 -20.85 -18.15 -15.30
CA ASP A 255 -20.92 -19.29 -16.21
C ASP A 255 -19.55 -19.82 -16.68
N LEU A 256 -18.47 -19.17 -16.26
CA LEU A 256 -17.09 -19.58 -16.52
C LEU A 256 -16.51 -20.35 -15.32
N ASP A 257 -15.59 -21.26 -15.61
CA ASP A 257 -14.78 -21.89 -14.55
C ASP A 257 -13.68 -20.91 -14.12
N PHE A 258 -13.81 -20.34 -12.93
CA PHE A 258 -12.82 -19.42 -12.35
C PHE A 258 -12.76 -19.56 -10.83
N TYR A 259 -11.69 -19.04 -10.24
CA TYR A 259 -11.56 -18.94 -8.80
C TYR A 259 -11.03 -17.56 -8.38
N LEU A 260 -11.39 -17.14 -7.19
CA LEU A 260 -10.83 -15.94 -6.53
C LEU A 260 -9.65 -16.32 -5.64
N ASN A 261 -8.62 -15.46 -5.63
CA ASN A 261 -7.46 -15.58 -4.76
C ASN A 261 -7.52 -14.60 -3.59
N SER A 262 -8.70 -14.35 -3.07
CA SER A 262 -8.92 -13.44 -1.95
C SER A 262 -9.92 -14.03 -0.95
N THR A 263 -9.86 -13.53 0.28
CA THR A 263 -10.85 -13.84 1.31
C THR A 263 -12.11 -12.96 1.16
N ASP A 264 -13.12 -13.18 2.02
CA ASP A 264 -14.32 -12.33 2.05
C ASP A 264 -14.02 -10.92 2.60
N SER A 265 -12.95 -10.78 3.41
CA SER A 265 -12.52 -9.51 3.97
C SER A 265 -11.50 -8.83 3.07
N LYS A 266 -11.96 -8.13 2.06
CA LYS A 266 -11.11 -7.49 1.05
C LYS A 266 -11.63 -6.12 0.61
N LEU A 267 -10.73 -5.34 0.01
CA LEU A 267 -11.08 -4.12 -0.71
C LEU A 267 -11.68 -4.45 -2.09
N PRO A 268 -12.74 -3.77 -2.52
CA PRO A 268 -13.43 -4.10 -3.77
C PRO A 268 -12.67 -3.70 -5.04
N HIS A 269 -11.69 -2.81 -4.92
CA HIS A 269 -10.95 -2.29 -6.07
C HIS A 269 -9.90 -3.26 -6.64
N VAL A 270 -9.65 -4.41 -5.99
CA VAL A 270 -8.74 -5.45 -6.48
C VAL A 270 -9.49 -6.76 -6.58
N LEU A 271 -9.50 -7.34 -7.77
CA LEU A 271 -9.92 -8.71 -8.02
C LEU A 271 -8.74 -9.50 -8.55
N ASN A 272 -8.34 -10.55 -7.82
CA ASN A 272 -7.34 -11.51 -8.29
C ASN A 272 -8.08 -12.78 -8.68
N ILE A 273 -8.17 -13.03 -9.98
CA ILE A 273 -9.00 -14.09 -10.58
C ILE A 273 -8.10 -15.03 -11.36
N GLY A 274 -8.27 -16.33 -11.17
CA GLY A 274 -7.59 -17.35 -11.96
C GLY A 274 -8.58 -18.18 -12.79
N PHE A 275 -8.13 -18.59 -13.98
CA PHE A 275 -8.88 -19.42 -14.91
C PHE A 275 -8.12 -20.75 -15.08
N PRO A 276 -8.66 -21.89 -14.59
CA PRO A 276 -7.98 -23.17 -14.61
C PRO A 276 -7.51 -23.56 -16.02
N GLY A 277 -6.21 -23.94 -16.12
CA GLY A 277 -5.59 -24.37 -17.38
C GLY A 277 -5.25 -23.23 -18.35
N ILE A 278 -5.55 -21.99 -18.03
CA ILE A 278 -5.26 -20.82 -18.90
C ILE A 278 -4.03 -20.07 -18.40
N SER A 279 -2.99 -20.00 -19.24
CA SER A 279 -1.80 -19.21 -18.92
C SER A 279 -2.13 -17.73 -18.77
N ASN A 280 -1.75 -17.15 -17.62
CA ASN A 280 -1.94 -15.73 -17.35
C ASN A 280 -1.14 -14.83 -18.31
N ASP A 281 0.01 -15.27 -18.81
CA ASP A 281 0.79 -14.52 -19.81
C ASP A 281 0.03 -14.40 -21.14
N ILE A 282 -0.61 -15.50 -21.58
CA ILE A 282 -1.44 -15.52 -22.79
C ILE A 282 -2.67 -14.63 -22.58
N LEU A 283 -3.33 -14.75 -21.43
CA LEU A 283 -4.52 -13.96 -21.11
C LEU A 283 -4.21 -12.47 -21.04
N LEU A 284 -3.09 -12.11 -20.37
CA LEU A 284 -2.60 -10.73 -20.29
C LEU A 284 -2.40 -10.13 -21.70
N LEU A 285 -1.67 -10.86 -22.57
CA LEU A 285 -1.39 -10.41 -23.94
C LEU A 285 -2.68 -10.25 -24.76
N ARG A 286 -3.62 -11.21 -24.66
CA ARG A 286 -4.88 -11.17 -25.40
C ARG A 286 -5.78 -10.03 -24.95
N LEU A 287 -5.82 -9.73 -23.65
CA LEU A 287 -6.55 -8.58 -23.10
C LEU A 287 -5.92 -7.27 -23.53
N ASP A 288 -4.58 -7.16 -23.49
CA ASP A 288 -3.87 -5.95 -23.91
C ASP A 288 -4.12 -5.65 -25.42
N MET A 289 -4.08 -6.68 -26.27
CA MET A 289 -4.45 -6.56 -27.70
C MET A 289 -5.89 -6.11 -27.92
N ALA A 290 -6.79 -6.38 -26.97
CA ALA A 290 -8.17 -5.91 -26.98
C ALA A 290 -8.33 -4.51 -26.32
N GLY A 291 -7.25 -3.86 -25.91
CA GLY A 291 -7.26 -2.55 -25.25
C GLY A 291 -7.60 -2.59 -23.75
N ILE A 292 -7.47 -3.75 -23.11
CA ILE A 292 -7.78 -3.95 -21.70
C ILE A 292 -6.49 -4.29 -20.93
N SER A 293 -6.08 -3.37 -20.05
CA SER A 293 -4.86 -3.54 -19.26
C SER A 293 -5.16 -4.18 -17.90
N VAL A 294 -4.57 -5.34 -17.64
CA VAL A 294 -4.58 -6.04 -16.35
C VAL A 294 -3.14 -6.34 -15.92
N SER A 295 -2.94 -6.96 -14.78
CA SER A 295 -1.60 -7.34 -14.29
C SER A 295 -1.55 -8.80 -13.88
N THR A 296 -0.35 -9.38 -13.87
CA THR A 296 -0.06 -10.67 -13.22
C THR A 296 0.80 -10.39 -12.00
N GLY A 297 0.42 -10.89 -10.81
CA GLY A 297 1.18 -10.68 -9.58
C GLY A 297 1.45 -9.21 -9.25
N SER A 298 2.64 -8.92 -8.72
CA SER A 298 3.10 -7.55 -8.44
C SER A 298 3.58 -6.88 -9.74
N ALA A 299 2.96 -5.78 -10.13
CA ALA A 299 3.29 -4.99 -11.33
C ALA A 299 4.67 -4.30 -11.28
N CYS A 300 5.47 -4.51 -10.23
CA CYS A 300 6.69 -3.74 -9.95
C CYS A 300 7.99 -4.42 -10.40
N THR A 301 7.97 -5.63 -10.93
CA THR A 301 9.17 -6.30 -11.44
C THR A 301 9.37 -5.99 -12.91
N ALA A 302 10.17 -4.96 -13.19
CA ALA A 302 10.49 -4.53 -14.55
C ALA A 302 11.18 -5.68 -15.33
N GLY A 303 10.42 -6.31 -16.23
CA GLY A 303 10.98 -7.13 -17.30
C GLY A 303 11.18 -8.62 -17.05
N THR A 304 10.90 -9.15 -15.87
CA THR A 304 10.85 -10.60 -15.61
C THR A 304 9.57 -10.97 -14.88
N VAL A 305 8.78 -11.87 -15.46
CA VAL A 305 7.57 -12.41 -14.81
C VAL A 305 8.03 -13.37 -13.71
N GLN A 306 8.24 -12.83 -12.49
CA GLN A 306 8.41 -13.70 -11.33
C GLN A 306 7.03 -14.08 -10.79
N PRO A 307 6.84 -15.35 -10.37
CA PRO A 307 5.60 -15.78 -9.74
C PRO A 307 5.29 -14.90 -8.51
N SER A 308 4.01 -14.66 -8.26
CA SER A 308 3.57 -13.90 -7.08
C SER A 308 3.98 -14.60 -5.79
N HIS A 309 4.81 -13.94 -4.98
CA HIS A 309 5.17 -14.43 -3.64
C HIS A 309 3.95 -14.47 -2.70
N VAL A 310 2.93 -13.62 -2.94
CA VAL A 310 1.67 -13.61 -2.19
C VAL A 310 0.88 -14.87 -2.48
N LEU A 311 0.69 -15.21 -3.76
CA LEU A 311 -0.01 -16.44 -4.14
C LEU A 311 0.80 -17.69 -3.75
N ALA A 312 2.14 -17.63 -3.81
CA ALA A 312 3.00 -18.70 -3.32
C ALA A 312 2.83 -18.90 -1.81
N ALA A 313 2.75 -17.82 -1.03
CA ALA A 313 2.48 -17.90 0.41
C ALA A 313 1.07 -18.44 0.72
N TYR A 314 0.07 -18.18 -0.14
CA TYR A 314 -1.31 -18.66 0.06
C TYR A 314 -1.50 -20.12 -0.35
N TYR A 315 -0.85 -20.56 -1.44
CA TYR A 315 -1.19 -21.83 -2.10
C TYR A 315 -0.01 -22.78 -2.31
N GLY A 316 1.21 -22.32 -1.99
CA GLY A 316 2.47 -23.07 -2.23
C GLY A 316 3.12 -22.71 -3.57
N GLU A 317 4.44 -22.91 -3.63
CA GLU A 317 5.29 -22.56 -4.78
C GLU A 317 4.93 -23.32 -6.09
N ASP A 318 4.39 -24.52 -5.97
CA ASP A 318 4.02 -25.36 -7.11
C ASP A 318 2.55 -25.18 -7.54
N SER A 319 1.82 -24.26 -6.92
CA SER A 319 0.39 -24.05 -7.24
C SER A 319 0.20 -23.55 -8.67
N PRO A 320 -0.71 -24.15 -9.45
CA PRO A 320 -1.05 -23.66 -10.78
C PRO A 320 -1.59 -22.23 -10.75
N ARG A 321 -2.18 -21.79 -9.64
CA ARG A 321 -2.70 -20.42 -9.46
C ARG A 321 -1.66 -19.34 -9.74
N LEU A 322 -0.37 -19.62 -9.55
CA LEU A 322 0.72 -18.68 -9.83
C LEU A 322 0.85 -18.33 -11.33
N LYS A 323 0.40 -19.24 -12.19
CA LYS A 323 0.50 -19.13 -13.67
C LYS A 323 -0.85 -18.93 -14.37
N GLU A 324 -1.94 -18.96 -13.61
CA GLU A 324 -3.31 -18.90 -14.14
C GLU A 324 -4.05 -17.62 -13.71
N SER A 325 -3.47 -16.83 -12.80
CA SER A 325 -4.15 -15.70 -12.19
C SER A 325 -3.76 -14.36 -12.79
N ILE A 326 -4.76 -13.51 -12.99
CA ILE A 326 -4.63 -12.09 -13.33
C ILE A 326 -5.19 -11.21 -12.21
N ARG A 327 -4.65 -10.00 -12.10
CA ARG A 327 -5.17 -8.98 -11.19
C ARG A 327 -5.85 -7.87 -11.98
N ILE A 328 -7.11 -7.66 -11.68
CA ILE A 328 -7.94 -6.56 -12.17
C ILE A 328 -7.96 -5.47 -11.10
N SER A 329 -7.71 -4.23 -11.49
CA SER A 329 -7.73 -3.09 -10.59
C SER A 329 -8.78 -2.08 -11.06
N LEU A 330 -9.73 -1.79 -10.20
CA LEU A 330 -10.84 -0.87 -10.43
C LEU A 330 -10.63 0.46 -9.72
N SER A 331 -11.28 1.48 -10.20
CA SER A 331 -11.37 2.79 -9.55
C SER A 331 -12.74 3.42 -9.78
N GLU A 332 -13.03 4.51 -9.09
CA GLU A 332 -14.22 5.33 -9.30
C GLU A 332 -14.33 5.96 -10.68
N PHE A 333 -13.25 5.94 -11.46
CA PHE A 333 -13.23 6.46 -12.83
C PHE A 333 -13.61 5.41 -13.88
N ASN A 334 -13.71 4.14 -13.50
CA ASN A 334 -14.19 3.10 -14.41
C ASN A 334 -15.71 3.22 -14.60
N THR A 335 -16.15 2.92 -15.82
CA THR A 335 -17.58 2.93 -16.17
C THR A 335 -18.14 1.51 -16.23
N THR A 336 -19.45 1.39 -16.08
CA THR A 336 -20.16 0.12 -16.26
C THR A 336 -19.94 -0.45 -17.67
N ALA A 337 -19.88 0.41 -18.70
CA ALA A 337 -19.64 -0.01 -20.09
C ALA A 337 -18.24 -0.61 -20.28
N GLU A 338 -17.20 -0.10 -19.60
CA GLU A 338 -15.86 -0.69 -19.61
C GLU A 338 -15.85 -2.07 -18.95
N VAL A 339 -16.58 -2.23 -17.84
CA VAL A 339 -16.75 -3.53 -17.18
C VAL A 339 -17.47 -4.52 -18.09
N ASP A 340 -18.54 -4.12 -18.79
CA ASP A 340 -19.25 -4.97 -19.75
C ASP A 340 -18.36 -5.37 -20.92
N THR A 341 -17.51 -4.46 -21.38
CA THR A 341 -16.50 -4.74 -22.41
C THR A 341 -15.49 -5.77 -21.94
N PHE A 342 -15.01 -5.65 -20.68
CA PHE A 342 -14.12 -6.66 -20.08
C PHE A 342 -14.80 -8.04 -20.03
N ILE A 343 -16.03 -8.13 -19.51
CA ILE A 343 -16.80 -9.39 -19.40
C ILE A 343 -16.95 -10.05 -20.77
N THR A 344 -17.42 -9.30 -21.78
CA THR A 344 -17.61 -9.81 -23.14
C THR A 344 -16.29 -10.30 -23.75
N THR A 345 -15.21 -9.57 -23.50
CA THR A 345 -13.88 -9.89 -24.03
C THR A 345 -13.31 -11.16 -23.39
N ILE A 346 -13.46 -11.32 -22.07
CA ILE A 346 -13.03 -12.54 -21.35
C ILE A 346 -13.74 -13.77 -21.91
N HIS A 347 -15.08 -13.74 -22.06
CA HIS A 347 -15.84 -14.84 -22.63
C HIS A 347 -15.34 -15.23 -24.02
N LYS A 348 -15.11 -14.24 -24.88
CA LYS A 348 -14.57 -14.47 -26.23
C LYS A 348 -13.20 -15.13 -26.18
N ILE A 349 -12.27 -14.59 -25.39
CA ILE A 349 -10.88 -15.10 -25.29
C ILE A 349 -10.87 -16.53 -24.78
N LEU A 350 -11.61 -16.81 -23.70
CA LEU A 350 -11.65 -18.15 -23.12
C LEU A 350 -12.34 -19.16 -24.04
N GLY A 351 -13.43 -18.78 -24.75
CA GLY A 351 -14.05 -19.61 -25.77
C GLY A 351 -13.07 -19.99 -26.89
N GLU A 352 -12.30 -19.02 -27.40
CA GLU A 352 -11.28 -19.28 -28.43
C GLU A 352 -10.13 -20.17 -27.92
N LEU A 353 -9.73 -20.06 -26.64
CA LEU A 353 -8.66 -20.88 -26.04
C LEU A 353 -9.11 -22.29 -25.73
N HIS A 354 -10.37 -22.53 -25.41
CA HIS A 354 -10.94 -23.87 -25.20
C HIS A 354 -11.39 -24.55 -26.50
N GLY A 355 -11.30 -23.88 -27.66
CA GLY A 355 -11.66 -24.45 -28.96
C GLY A 355 -13.17 -24.62 -29.17
N ILE A 356 -13.98 -23.80 -28.48
CA ILE A 356 -15.44 -23.77 -28.61
C ILE A 356 -15.88 -22.62 -29.52
#